data_6bdc2cf0f8309fe48eb2b07c2c1ec6a3
#
_entry.id   6bdc2cf0f8309fe48eb2b07c2c1ec6a3
#
_cell.length_a   1.000
_cell.length_b   1.000
_cell.length_c   1.000
_cell.angle_alpha   90.00
_cell.angle_beta   90.00
_cell.angle_gamma   90.00
#
_symmetry.space_group_name_H-M   'P 1'
#
loop_
_entity.id
_entity.type
_entity.pdbx_description
1 polymer ?
#
loop_
_entity_poly.entity_id
_entity_poly.type
_entity_poly.pdbx_seq_one_letter_code
_entity_poly.pdbx_strand_id
1 'polypeptide(L)'
;MQTGEYNDAIAILLMRTVTGILFFFQGYDKLFNVKIANVVRTFSEPLSKFRISPSFLKPSIALSSVIELVCGILLFIGLGKNISLYFLAIDLIFVAFIFSSMKAMWDMQYFFPRLLLIVILLFCLPEQDLFSLDNLLNFSIKVGQ
;
A
#
# COMPACT_ATOMS: atom_id res chain seq x y z
N MET A 1 20.80 -9.85 23.11
CA MET A 1 20.26 -9.14 21.93
C MET A 1 21.32 -8.15 21.46
N GLN A 2 21.77 -8.30 20.23
CA GLN A 2 22.84 -7.44 19.70
C GLN A 2 22.23 -6.10 19.27
N THR A 3 22.97 -5.02 19.43
CA THR A 3 22.53 -3.65 19.05
C THR A 3 22.04 -3.55 17.60
N GLY A 4 22.51 -4.44 16.70
CA GLY A 4 22.06 -4.52 15.32
C GLY A 4 20.59 -4.92 15.16
N GLU A 5 20.10 -5.91 15.91
CA GLU A 5 18.73 -6.38 15.83
C GLU A 5 17.69 -5.31 16.19
N TYR A 6 18.00 -4.47 17.17
CA TYR A 6 17.14 -3.33 17.53
C TYR A 6 17.11 -2.24 16.45
N ASN A 7 18.26 -1.96 15.82
CA ASN A 7 18.31 -0.99 14.75
C ASN A 7 17.50 -1.45 13.54
N ASP A 8 17.58 -2.74 13.19
CA ASP A 8 16.79 -3.33 12.11
C ASP A 8 15.30 -3.26 12.42
N ALA A 9 14.91 -3.62 13.65
CA ALA A 9 13.51 -3.55 14.08
C ALA A 9 12.95 -2.11 14.04
N ILE A 10 13.74 -1.12 14.46
CA ILE A 10 13.36 0.30 14.41
C ILE A 10 13.25 0.76 12.95
N ALA A 11 14.19 0.39 12.09
CA ALA A 11 14.13 0.74 10.67
C ALA A 11 12.88 0.16 10.00
N ILE A 12 12.54 -1.10 10.28
CA ILE A 12 11.33 -1.75 9.78
C ILE A 12 10.08 -1.05 10.30
N LEU A 13 10.02 -0.73 11.59
CA LEU A 13 8.92 0.01 12.19
C LEU A 13 8.69 1.35 11.48
N LEU A 14 9.75 2.13 11.28
CA LEU A 14 9.67 3.44 10.62
C LEU A 14 9.17 3.30 9.17
N MET A 15 9.76 2.39 8.41
CA MET A 15 9.38 2.17 7.01
C MET A 15 7.94 1.68 6.91
N ARG A 16 7.53 0.74 7.74
CA ARG A 16 6.17 0.20 7.78
C ARG A 16 5.15 1.28 8.15
N THR A 17 5.46 2.07 9.18
CA THR A 17 4.60 3.18 9.63
C THR A 17 4.42 4.23 8.54
N VAL A 18 5.51 4.69 7.93
CA VAL A 18 5.46 5.68 6.84
C VAL A 18 4.68 5.13 5.65
N THR A 19 4.95 3.88 5.24
CA THR A 19 4.22 3.24 4.14
C THR A 19 2.72 3.13 4.46
N GLY A 20 2.37 2.70 5.68
CA GLY A 20 0.99 2.62 6.14
C GLY A 20 0.27 3.97 6.08
N ILE A 21 0.89 5.03 6.58
CA ILE A 21 0.36 6.40 6.55
C ILE A 21 0.14 6.86 5.11
N LEU A 22 1.11 6.66 4.21
CA LEU A 22 1.00 7.08 2.81
C LEU A 22 -0.18 6.43 2.11
N PHE A 23 -0.35 5.10 2.23
CA PHE A 23 -1.46 4.39 1.61
C PHE A 23 -2.80 4.70 2.28
N PHE A 24 -2.84 4.82 3.61
CA PHE A 24 -4.04 5.21 4.33
C PHE A 24 -4.59 6.55 3.83
N PHE A 25 -3.77 7.60 3.82
CA PHE A 25 -4.23 8.92 3.36
C PHE A 25 -4.57 8.95 1.87
N GLN A 26 -3.89 8.18 1.05
CA GLN A 26 -4.20 8.06 -0.36
C GLN A 26 -5.58 7.43 -0.59
N GLY A 27 -5.89 6.33 0.09
CA GLY A 27 -7.21 5.69 0.05
C GLY A 27 -8.29 6.60 0.65
N TYR A 28 -7.99 7.24 1.78
CA TYR A 28 -8.90 8.17 2.44
C TYR A 28 -9.29 9.36 1.54
N ASP A 29 -8.30 10.00 0.92
CA ASP A 29 -8.53 11.14 0.04
C ASP A 29 -9.41 10.78 -1.15
N LYS A 30 -9.15 9.63 -1.80
CA LYS A 30 -9.96 9.17 -2.92
C LYS A 30 -11.42 8.85 -2.52
N LEU A 31 -11.64 8.29 -1.33
CA LEU A 31 -12.97 7.90 -0.87
C LEU A 31 -13.78 9.08 -0.36
N PHE A 32 -13.17 9.93 0.46
CA PHE A 32 -13.90 10.93 1.26
C PHE A 32 -13.72 12.36 0.78
N ASN A 33 -12.51 12.80 0.43
CA ASN A 33 -12.22 14.18 0.04
C ASN A 33 -12.47 14.44 -1.44
N VAL A 34 -11.73 13.74 -2.31
CA VAL A 34 -11.83 13.91 -3.77
C VAL A 34 -13.10 13.28 -4.31
N LYS A 35 -13.56 12.20 -3.69
CA LYS A 35 -14.67 11.31 -4.11
C LYS A 35 -14.37 10.56 -5.41
N ILE A 36 -14.74 9.29 -5.43
CA ILE A 36 -14.50 8.37 -6.56
C ILE A 36 -14.98 8.94 -7.90
N ALA A 37 -16.12 9.64 -7.91
CA ALA A 37 -16.67 10.21 -9.14
C ALA A 37 -15.73 11.24 -9.80
N ASN A 38 -15.05 12.07 -9.01
CA ASN A 38 -14.10 13.06 -9.53
C ASN A 38 -12.81 12.39 -10.01
N VAL A 39 -12.34 11.35 -9.28
CA VAL A 39 -11.19 10.55 -9.70
C VAL A 39 -11.49 9.88 -11.05
N VAL A 40 -12.65 9.26 -11.20
CA VAL A 40 -13.09 8.67 -12.48
C VAL A 40 -13.11 9.72 -13.59
N ARG A 41 -13.64 10.92 -13.34
CA ARG A 41 -13.68 11.99 -14.32
C ARG A 41 -12.29 12.40 -14.79
N THR A 42 -11.32 12.50 -13.88
CA THR A 42 -9.94 12.84 -14.21
C THR A 42 -9.27 11.80 -15.10
N PHE A 43 -9.56 10.52 -14.88
CA PHE A 43 -8.95 9.42 -15.64
C PHE A 43 -9.74 9.03 -16.90
N SER A 44 -11.03 9.33 -16.99
CA SER A 44 -11.88 8.88 -18.10
C SER A 44 -11.48 9.47 -19.44
N GLU A 45 -11.09 10.74 -19.49
CA GLU A 45 -10.69 11.42 -20.72
C GLU A 45 -9.39 10.84 -21.31
N PRO A 46 -8.26 10.75 -20.56
CA PRO A 46 -7.04 10.13 -21.07
C PRO A 46 -7.20 8.65 -21.45
N LEU A 47 -8.00 7.89 -20.69
CA LEU A 47 -8.20 6.46 -20.88
C LEU A 47 -9.22 6.14 -22.00
N SER A 48 -9.96 7.12 -22.48
CA SER A 48 -10.87 6.94 -23.62
C SER A 48 -10.15 6.43 -24.87
N LYS A 49 -8.87 6.78 -25.03
CA LYS A 49 -7.99 6.30 -26.12
C LYS A 49 -7.83 4.77 -26.12
N PHE A 50 -7.91 4.15 -24.96
CA PHE A 50 -7.79 2.70 -24.77
C PHE A 50 -9.14 1.97 -24.74
N ARG A 51 -10.25 2.66 -25.04
CA ARG A 51 -11.64 2.14 -25.00
C ARG A 51 -12.04 1.55 -23.63
N ILE A 52 -11.43 2.03 -22.54
CA ILE A 52 -11.81 1.62 -21.19
C ILE A 52 -13.09 2.35 -20.80
N SER A 53 -14.13 1.56 -20.52
CA SER A 53 -15.44 2.11 -20.16
C SER A 53 -15.40 2.77 -18.75
N PRO A 54 -16.03 3.93 -18.57
CA PRO A 54 -16.22 4.54 -17.25
C PRO A 54 -16.95 3.62 -16.25
N SER A 55 -17.80 2.73 -16.75
CA SER A 55 -18.50 1.73 -15.93
C SER A 55 -17.58 0.70 -15.29
N PHE A 56 -16.45 0.38 -15.94
CA PHE A 56 -15.41 -0.47 -15.38
C PHE A 56 -14.47 0.31 -14.48
N LEU A 57 -14.15 1.55 -14.84
CA LEU A 57 -13.18 2.39 -14.13
C LEU A 57 -13.65 2.74 -12.71
N LYS A 58 -14.95 3.03 -12.54
CA LYS A 58 -15.51 3.41 -11.23
C LYS A 58 -15.36 2.32 -10.15
N PRO A 59 -15.77 1.07 -10.36
CA PRO A 59 -15.59 0.02 -9.35
C PRO A 59 -14.11 -0.32 -9.13
N SER A 60 -13.26 -0.24 -10.17
CA SER A 60 -11.82 -0.50 -10.04
C SER A 60 -11.13 0.53 -9.14
N ILE A 61 -11.42 1.82 -9.34
CA ILE A 61 -10.88 2.90 -8.49
C ILE A 61 -11.42 2.78 -7.06
N ALA A 62 -12.68 2.43 -6.87
CA ALA A 62 -13.26 2.24 -5.55
C ALA A 62 -12.57 1.08 -4.81
N LEU A 63 -12.39 -0.05 -5.48
CA LEU A 63 -11.70 -1.22 -4.91
C LEU A 63 -10.25 -0.89 -4.55
N SER A 64 -9.49 -0.26 -5.45
CA SER A 64 -8.13 0.22 -5.19
C SER A 64 -8.08 1.12 -3.95
N SER A 65 -8.99 2.09 -3.86
CA SER A 65 -9.04 3.01 -2.72
C SER A 65 -9.34 2.32 -1.38
N VAL A 66 -10.19 1.29 -1.39
CA VAL A 66 -10.47 0.47 -0.19
C VAL A 66 -9.26 -0.38 0.18
N ILE A 67 -8.57 -0.99 -0.80
CA ILE A 67 -7.34 -1.77 -0.56
C ILE A 67 -6.28 -0.86 0.06
N GLU A 68 -6.03 0.32 -0.51
CA GLU A 68 -5.07 1.29 0.02
C GLU A 68 -5.41 1.70 1.46
N LEU A 69 -6.68 1.99 1.75
CA LEU A 69 -7.12 2.40 3.08
C LEU A 69 -6.93 1.28 4.11
N VAL A 70 -7.45 0.09 3.82
CA VAL A 70 -7.42 -1.05 4.75
C VAL A 70 -6.00 -1.55 4.95
N CYS A 71 -5.26 -1.77 3.87
CA CYS A 71 -3.87 -2.23 3.96
C CYS A 71 -2.97 -1.18 4.61
N GLY A 72 -3.24 0.11 4.40
CA GLY A 72 -2.55 1.21 5.10
C GLY A 72 -2.73 1.12 6.62
N ILE A 73 -3.95 0.88 7.11
CA ILE A 73 -4.22 0.67 8.54
C ILE A 73 -3.50 -0.58 9.06
N LEU A 74 -3.61 -1.70 8.34
CA LEU A 74 -2.99 -2.97 8.74
C LEU A 74 -1.47 -2.85 8.84
N LEU A 75 -0.83 -2.17 7.89
CA LEU A 75 0.60 -1.88 7.95
C LEU A 75 0.97 -0.97 9.11
N PHE A 76 0.17 0.07 9.38
CA PHE A 76 0.41 0.99 10.49
C PHE A 76 0.46 0.25 11.83
N ILE A 77 -0.52 -0.62 12.10
CA ILE A 77 -0.59 -1.39 13.35
C ILE A 77 0.32 -2.63 13.35
N GLY A 78 0.82 -3.06 12.18
CA GLY A 78 1.68 -4.24 12.02
C GLY A 78 0.94 -5.57 12.07
N LEU A 79 -0.28 -5.60 11.52
CA LEU A 79 -1.07 -6.81 11.42
C LEU A 79 -1.14 -7.30 9.97
N GLY A 80 -0.79 -8.56 9.73
CA GLY A 80 -0.82 -9.16 8.40
C GLY A 80 0.10 -8.45 7.40
N LYS A 81 1.31 -8.04 7.83
CA LYS A 81 2.26 -7.25 7.03
C LYS A 81 2.40 -7.75 5.60
N ASN A 82 2.76 -9.01 5.42
CA ASN A 82 3.05 -9.56 4.09
C ASN A 82 1.81 -9.61 3.20
N ILE A 83 0.65 -9.96 3.76
CA ILE A 83 -0.62 -10.01 3.03
C ILE A 83 -0.97 -8.60 2.54
N SER A 84 -0.88 -7.60 3.41
CA SER A 84 -1.14 -6.19 3.07
C SER A 84 -0.19 -5.71 1.97
N LEU A 85 1.10 -6.05 2.05
CA LEU A 85 2.09 -5.68 1.04
C LEU A 85 1.81 -6.34 -0.32
N TYR A 86 1.35 -7.59 -0.37
CA TYR A 86 0.97 -8.24 -1.62
C TYR A 86 -0.24 -7.57 -2.27
N PHE A 87 -1.28 -7.25 -1.50
CA PHE A 87 -2.43 -6.53 -2.04
C PHE A 87 -2.05 -5.16 -2.57
N LEU A 88 -1.23 -4.41 -1.85
CA LEU A 88 -0.74 -3.10 -2.30
C LEU A 88 0.17 -3.21 -3.52
N ALA A 89 1.01 -4.24 -3.62
CA ALA A 89 1.85 -4.47 -4.79
C ALA A 89 1.02 -4.74 -6.05
N ILE A 90 -0.01 -5.59 -5.93
CA ILE A 90 -0.93 -5.87 -7.04
C ILE A 90 -1.69 -4.59 -7.44
N ASP A 91 -2.21 -3.86 -6.47
CA ASP A 91 -2.91 -2.59 -6.71
C ASP A 91 -2.00 -1.58 -7.43
N LEU A 92 -0.74 -1.43 -6.99
CA LEU A 92 0.22 -0.56 -7.64
C LEU A 92 0.53 -0.94 -9.08
N ILE A 93 0.51 -2.24 -9.44
CA ILE A 93 0.68 -2.67 -10.84
C ILE A 93 -0.46 -2.12 -11.70
N PHE A 94 -1.70 -2.19 -11.22
CA PHE A 94 -2.85 -1.59 -11.92
C PHE A 94 -2.72 -0.08 -12.03
N VAL A 95 -2.35 0.58 -10.95
CA VAL A 95 -2.13 2.02 -10.91
C VAL A 95 -1.02 2.42 -11.88
N ALA A 96 0.09 1.69 -11.92
CA ALA A 96 1.18 1.90 -12.88
C ALA A 96 0.70 1.82 -14.32
N PHE A 97 -0.05 0.79 -14.67
CA PHE A 97 -0.60 0.64 -16.02
C PHE A 97 -1.43 1.85 -16.43
N ILE A 98 -2.27 2.36 -15.52
CA ILE A 98 -3.10 3.56 -15.76
C ILE A 98 -2.23 4.79 -15.98
N PHE A 99 -1.28 5.05 -15.07
CA PHE A 99 -0.41 6.23 -15.17
C PHE A 99 0.52 6.19 -16.39
N SER A 100 1.12 5.04 -16.69
CA SER A 100 1.94 4.85 -17.89
C SER A 100 1.17 5.13 -19.17
N SER A 101 -0.11 4.75 -19.19
CA SER A 101 -1.00 5.02 -20.31
C SER A 101 -1.31 6.51 -20.52
N MET A 102 -1.23 7.31 -19.45
CA MET A 102 -1.49 8.75 -19.48
C MET A 102 -0.23 9.57 -19.79
N LYS A 103 0.82 9.35 -18.99
CA LYS A 103 2.13 10.02 -19.10
C LYS A 103 3.21 9.15 -18.44
N ALA A 104 4.13 8.61 -19.22
CA ALA A 104 5.23 7.77 -18.73
C ALA A 104 6.10 8.43 -17.65
N MET A 105 6.25 9.76 -17.65
CA MET A 105 7.03 10.47 -16.63
C MET A 105 6.39 10.46 -15.24
N TRP A 106 5.08 10.20 -15.12
CA TRP A 106 4.42 10.15 -13.82
C TRP A 106 4.75 8.88 -13.03
N ASP A 107 5.18 7.82 -13.70
CA ASP A 107 5.59 6.57 -13.07
C ASP A 107 6.79 6.76 -12.15
N MET A 108 7.77 7.57 -12.57
CA MET A 108 8.97 7.84 -11.78
C MET A 108 8.66 8.61 -10.50
N GLN A 109 7.69 9.52 -10.54
CA GLN A 109 7.41 10.44 -9.44
C GLN A 109 6.38 9.88 -8.43
N TYR A 110 5.35 9.19 -8.92
CA TYR A 110 4.22 8.79 -8.08
C TYR A 110 4.16 7.30 -7.80
N PHE A 111 4.67 6.46 -8.70
CA PHE A 111 4.60 5.01 -8.57
C PHE A 111 5.88 4.41 -7.98
N PHE A 112 7.03 4.73 -8.55
CA PHE A 112 8.30 4.09 -8.22
C PHE A 112 8.69 4.17 -6.74
N PRO A 113 8.58 5.33 -6.04
CA PRO A 113 8.92 5.40 -4.63
C PRO A 113 8.07 4.48 -3.75
N ARG A 114 6.79 4.33 -4.07
CA ARG A 114 5.88 3.45 -3.32
C ARG A 114 6.18 1.98 -3.56
N LEU A 115 6.47 1.62 -4.80
CA LEU A 115 6.90 0.26 -5.13
C LEU A 115 8.19 -0.09 -4.39
N LEU A 116 9.15 0.82 -4.35
CA LEU A 116 10.41 0.63 -3.66
C LEU A 116 10.19 0.35 -2.15
N LEU A 117 9.33 1.14 -1.50
CA LEU A 117 8.98 0.91 -0.09
C LEU A 117 8.36 -0.48 0.14
N ILE A 118 7.45 -0.91 -0.73
CA ILE A 118 6.83 -2.23 -0.64
C ILE A 118 7.88 -3.33 -0.82
N VAL A 119 8.73 -3.20 -1.84
CA VAL A 119 9.77 -4.21 -2.13
C VAL A 119 10.75 -4.33 -0.98
N ILE A 120 11.23 -3.22 -0.44
CA ILE A 120 12.15 -3.24 0.72
C ILE A 120 11.48 -3.92 1.93
N LEU A 121 10.22 -3.59 2.23
CA LEU A 121 9.49 -4.19 3.34
C LEU A 121 9.22 -5.69 3.13
N LEU A 122 9.08 -6.16 1.89
CA LEU A 122 8.95 -7.59 1.58
C LEU A 122 10.25 -8.36 1.79
N PHE A 123 11.42 -7.72 1.64
CA PHE A 123 12.71 -8.33 1.97
C PHE A 123 12.95 -8.45 3.47
N CYS A 124 12.27 -7.66 4.30
CA CYS A 124 12.38 -7.74 5.75
C CYS A 124 11.61 -8.94 6.29
N LEU A 125 12.32 -9.85 6.96
CA LEU A 125 11.69 -11.05 7.55
C LEU A 125 10.67 -10.66 8.62
N PRO A 126 9.54 -11.37 8.73
CA PRO A 126 8.53 -11.09 9.76
C PRO A 126 9.09 -11.14 11.19
N GLU A 127 10.07 -12.00 11.43
CA GLU A 127 10.73 -12.17 12.72
C GLU A 127 11.56 -10.95 13.16
N GLN A 128 12.00 -10.14 12.21
CA GLN A 128 12.75 -8.90 12.47
C GLN A 128 11.84 -7.73 12.84
N ASP A 129 10.53 -7.82 12.59
CA ASP A 129 9.54 -6.78 12.93
C ASP A 129 9.05 -6.96 14.37
N LEU A 130 9.95 -6.69 15.33
CA LEU A 130 9.71 -6.90 16.76
C LEU A 130 8.54 -6.06 17.30
N PHE A 131 8.26 -4.93 16.69
CA PHE A 131 7.22 -3.99 17.10
C PHE A 131 5.90 -4.17 16.34
N SER A 132 5.71 -5.32 15.69
CA SER A 132 4.46 -5.64 15.01
C SER A 132 3.45 -6.31 15.93
N LEU A 133 2.15 -6.09 15.65
CA LEU A 133 1.08 -6.78 16.34
C LEU A 133 1.13 -8.29 16.06
N ASP A 134 1.53 -8.69 14.86
CA ASP A 134 1.73 -10.08 14.48
C ASP A 134 2.75 -10.79 15.40
N ASN A 135 3.84 -10.10 15.74
CA ASN A 135 4.86 -10.67 16.61
C ASN A 135 4.38 -10.78 18.07
N LEU A 136 3.64 -9.77 18.55
CA LEU A 136 3.03 -9.79 19.89
C LEU A 136 2.00 -10.92 20.02
N LEU A 137 1.17 -11.16 19.01
CA LEU A 137 0.17 -12.22 19.00
C LEU A 137 0.84 -13.60 18.95
N ASN A 138 1.86 -13.78 18.10
CA ASN A 138 2.63 -15.03 18.02
C ASN A 138 3.37 -15.35 19.33
N PHE A 139 3.89 -14.31 20.01
CA PHE A 139 4.50 -14.48 21.33
C PHE A 139 3.47 -14.94 22.37
N SER A 140 2.28 -14.35 22.38
CA SER A 140 1.20 -14.72 23.32
C SER A 140 0.74 -16.16 23.11
N ILE A 141 0.66 -16.65 21.87
CA ILE A 141 0.29 -18.05 21.57
C ILE A 141 1.37 -19.03 22.04
N LYS A 142 2.65 -18.69 21.89
CA LYS A 142 3.76 -19.55 22.34
C LYS A 142 3.90 -19.65 23.86
N VAL A 143 3.50 -18.63 24.60
CA VAL A 143 3.56 -18.61 26.08
C VAL A 143 2.36 -19.33 26.70
N GLY A 144 1.25 -19.49 25.95
CA GLY A 144 0.03 -20.17 26.40
C GLY A 144 0.00 -21.69 26.17
N GLN A 145 1.06 -22.27 25.60
CA GLN A 145 1.27 -23.72 25.46
C GLN A 145 2.33 -24.21 26.45
#